data_b41757da0fec041f8f9aebac01f76259
#
_entry.id   b41757da0fec041f8f9aebac01f76259
#
_cell.length_a   1.000
_cell.length_b   1.000
_cell.length_c   1.000
_cell.angle_alpha   90.00
_cell.angle_beta   90.00
_cell.angle_gamma   90.00
#
_symmetry.space_group_name_H-M   'P 1'
#
loop_
_entity.id
_entity.type
_entity.pdbx_description
1 polymer ?
#
loop_
_entity_poly.entity_id
_entity_poly.type
_entity_poly.pdbx_seq_one_letter_code
_entity_poly.pdbx_strand_id
1 'polypeptide(L)'
;MANKIKDGRKLRSQNTSDHILSTIIKLAQEGNKDINFDLIAKETKLGARTIFRHFKDKDALLKALHIRIQESTIDGFPKIYEKDSLTKRMNLLISYLCDMYSINKELFYWTAINIVQSEQVYKNAMNMHKLHRKNIIKILPEIKNKDEREQEAILHILSFGFWRNMSFFSKKKNKEIKDILLFNLKKHLKTR
;
A
#
# COMPACT_ATOMS: atom_id res chain seq x y z
N MET A 1 26.41 8.09 31.52
CA MET A 1 25.69 6.79 31.67
C MET A 1 24.16 6.88 31.53
N ALA A 2 23.51 8.03 31.73
CA ALA A 2 22.04 8.19 31.61
C ALA A 2 21.47 8.06 30.20
N ASN A 3 22.24 8.29 29.15
CA ASN A 3 21.78 8.27 27.75
C ASN A 3 21.54 6.85 27.17
N LYS A 4 22.28 5.83 27.64
CA LYS A 4 22.16 4.43 27.18
C LYS A 4 20.86 3.74 27.67
N ILE A 5 20.38 4.12 28.87
CA ILE A 5 19.17 3.51 29.47
C ILE A 5 17.90 4.08 28.83
N LYS A 6 17.93 5.36 28.41
CA LYS A 6 16.83 6.01 27.69
C LYS A 6 16.63 5.39 26.30
N ASP A 7 17.71 4.99 25.64
CA ASP A 7 17.72 4.38 24.31
C ASP A 7 17.13 2.95 24.34
N GLY A 8 17.47 2.13 25.33
CA GLY A 8 16.95 0.77 25.46
C GLY A 8 15.44 0.67 25.80
N ARG A 9 14.86 1.68 26.48
CA ARG A 9 13.41 1.75 26.72
C ARG A 9 12.68 2.17 25.43
N LYS A 10 13.22 3.11 24.70
CA LYS A 10 12.68 3.57 23.41
C LYS A 10 12.70 2.44 22.40
N LEU A 11 13.80 1.70 22.31
CA LEU A 11 13.93 0.57 21.39
C LEU A 11 12.93 -0.55 21.73
N ARG A 12 12.76 -0.91 23.01
CA ARG A 12 11.76 -1.91 23.44
C ARG A 12 10.33 -1.46 23.13
N SER A 13 10.02 -0.18 23.34
CA SER A 13 8.72 0.38 22.99
C SER A 13 8.47 0.32 21.49
N GLN A 14 9.46 0.67 20.67
CA GLN A 14 9.39 0.56 19.20
C GLN A 14 9.15 -0.89 18.77
N ASN A 15 9.95 -1.84 19.26
CA ASN A 15 9.80 -3.26 18.92
C ASN A 15 8.42 -3.81 19.28
N THR A 16 7.82 -3.36 20.39
CA THR A 16 6.46 -3.76 20.79
C THR A 16 5.43 -3.19 19.81
N SER A 17 5.54 -1.92 19.43
CA SER A 17 4.67 -1.30 18.43
C SER A 17 4.77 -2.01 17.09
N ASP A 18 5.99 -2.29 16.63
CA ASP A 18 6.24 -2.99 15.36
C ASP A 18 5.66 -4.41 15.38
N HIS A 19 5.75 -5.12 16.50
CA HIS A 19 5.14 -6.44 16.66
C HIS A 19 3.61 -6.38 16.55
N ILE A 20 2.96 -5.42 17.20
CA ILE A 20 1.51 -5.21 17.12
C ILE A 20 1.10 -4.92 15.67
N LEU A 21 1.74 -3.97 15.01
CA LEU A 21 1.41 -3.59 13.64
C LEU A 21 1.65 -4.72 12.64
N SER A 22 2.73 -5.47 12.79
CA SER A 22 3.02 -6.63 11.93
C SER A 22 1.99 -7.75 12.11
N THR A 23 1.51 -7.96 13.34
CA THR A 23 0.44 -8.94 13.62
C THR A 23 -0.87 -8.53 12.94
N ILE A 24 -1.24 -7.24 12.98
CA ILE A 24 -2.45 -6.74 12.31
C ILE A 24 -2.35 -6.93 10.78
N ILE A 25 -1.19 -6.60 10.19
CA ILE A 25 -0.96 -6.81 8.76
C ILE A 25 -1.12 -8.29 8.40
N LYS A 26 -0.53 -9.19 9.19
CA LYS A 26 -0.64 -10.64 9.01
C LYS A 26 -2.10 -11.10 9.07
N LEU A 27 -2.84 -10.69 10.12
CA LEU A 27 -4.27 -11.01 10.27
C LEU A 27 -5.10 -10.53 9.08
N ALA A 28 -4.86 -9.30 8.60
CA ALA A 28 -5.54 -8.78 7.42
C ALA A 28 -5.19 -9.58 6.16
N GLN A 29 -3.93 -9.97 5.98
CA GLN A 29 -3.49 -10.80 4.84
C GLN A 29 -4.07 -12.22 4.90
N GLU A 30 -4.36 -12.75 6.09
CA GLU A 30 -5.05 -14.03 6.31
C GLU A 30 -6.58 -13.92 6.08
N GLY A 31 -7.08 -12.73 5.74
CA GLY A 31 -8.50 -12.50 5.40
C GLY A 31 -9.40 -12.18 6.61
N ASN A 32 -8.81 -11.90 7.79
CA ASN A 32 -9.60 -11.45 8.94
C ASN A 32 -10.18 -10.06 8.66
N LYS A 33 -11.51 -9.95 8.62
CA LYS A 33 -12.22 -8.70 8.35
C LYS A 33 -12.45 -7.86 9.60
N ASP A 34 -12.69 -8.52 10.73
CA ASP A 34 -12.91 -7.90 12.04
C ASP A 34 -11.67 -8.05 12.93
N ILE A 35 -10.74 -7.11 12.77
CA ILE A 35 -9.53 -7.05 13.61
C ILE A 35 -9.79 -6.06 14.74
N ASN A 36 -10.08 -6.58 15.91
CA ASN A 36 -10.32 -5.83 17.13
C ASN A 36 -9.19 -6.00 18.17
N PHE A 37 -9.24 -5.23 19.26
CA PHE A 37 -8.18 -5.24 20.28
C PHE A 37 -8.02 -6.61 20.96
N ASP A 38 -9.09 -7.37 21.15
CA ASP A 38 -9.06 -8.69 21.78
C ASP A 38 -8.34 -9.70 20.89
N LEU A 39 -8.64 -9.70 19.60
CA LEU A 39 -7.93 -10.54 18.63
C LEU A 39 -6.44 -10.17 18.56
N ILE A 40 -6.12 -8.87 18.54
CA ILE A 40 -4.73 -8.40 18.55
C ILE A 40 -4.01 -8.86 19.84
N ALA A 41 -4.65 -8.73 21.00
CA ALA A 41 -4.08 -9.15 22.27
C ALA A 41 -3.79 -10.66 22.28
N LYS A 42 -4.74 -11.45 21.80
CA LYS A 42 -4.62 -12.91 21.67
C LYS A 42 -3.44 -13.29 20.78
N GLU A 43 -3.36 -12.73 19.58
CA GLU A 43 -2.35 -13.10 18.59
C GLU A 43 -0.94 -12.58 18.93
N THR A 44 -0.84 -11.39 19.54
CA THR A 44 0.44 -10.83 20.00
C THR A 44 0.92 -11.43 21.31
N LYS A 45 0.04 -12.12 22.05
CA LYS A 45 0.27 -12.56 23.46
C LYS A 45 0.58 -11.40 24.40
N LEU A 46 0.12 -10.20 24.08
CA LEU A 46 0.27 -9.00 24.90
C LEU A 46 -1.04 -8.71 25.64
N GLY A 47 -0.94 -8.22 26.89
CA GLY A 47 -2.11 -7.75 27.62
C GLY A 47 -2.74 -6.52 26.93
N ALA A 48 -4.08 -6.42 26.94
CA ALA A 48 -4.83 -5.29 26.36
C ALA A 48 -4.28 -3.93 26.84
N ARG A 49 -3.94 -3.81 28.13
CA ARG A 49 -3.32 -2.59 28.71
C ARG A 49 -2.01 -2.20 28.01
N THR A 50 -1.22 -3.17 27.55
CA THR A 50 0.01 -2.90 26.80
C THR A 50 -0.32 -2.32 25.43
N ILE A 51 -1.32 -2.87 24.74
CA ILE A 51 -1.75 -2.39 23.43
C ILE A 51 -2.28 -0.97 23.55
N PHE A 52 -3.18 -0.69 24.51
CA PHE A 52 -3.71 0.65 24.76
C PHE A 52 -2.64 1.68 25.18
N ARG A 53 -1.57 1.24 25.82
CA ARG A 53 -0.43 2.13 26.11
C ARG A 53 0.31 2.56 24.86
N HIS A 54 0.37 1.72 23.83
CA HIS A 54 1.02 2.03 22.55
C HIS A 54 0.08 2.77 21.60
N PHE A 55 -1.20 2.39 21.59
CA PHE A 55 -2.22 2.95 20.72
C PHE A 55 -3.43 3.33 21.54
N LYS A 56 -3.55 4.64 21.82
CA LYS A 56 -4.58 5.21 22.71
C LYS A 56 -6.00 4.79 22.34
N ASP A 57 -6.26 4.68 21.05
CA ASP A 57 -7.55 4.32 20.48
C ASP A 57 -7.38 3.64 19.10
N LYS A 58 -8.51 3.22 18.52
CA LYS A 58 -8.54 2.58 17.20
C LYS A 58 -7.97 3.47 16.10
N ASP A 59 -8.23 4.78 16.15
CA ASP A 59 -7.76 5.70 15.12
C ASP A 59 -6.24 5.91 15.16
N ALA A 60 -5.65 5.98 16.36
CA ALA A 60 -4.20 6.01 16.54
C ALA A 60 -3.52 4.74 16.01
N LEU A 61 -4.13 3.57 16.27
CA LEU A 61 -3.68 2.29 15.73
C LEU A 61 -3.75 2.26 14.20
N LEU A 62 -4.88 2.65 13.63
CA LEU A 62 -5.11 2.68 12.19
C LEU A 62 -4.17 3.66 11.49
N LYS A 63 -3.90 4.81 12.12
CA LYS A 63 -2.92 5.78 11.61
C LYS A 63 -1.51 5.18 11.56
N ALA A 64 -1.06 4.55 12.63
CA ALA A 64 0.26 3.93 12.70
C ALA A 64 0.40 2.77 11.69
N LEU A 65 -0.64 1.94 11.57
CA LEU A 65 -0.71 0.86 10.58
C LEU A 65 -0.57 1.40 9.16
N HIS A 66 -1.26 2.49 8.86
CA HIS A 66 -1.22 3.13 7.54
C HIS A 66 0.17 3.68 7.20
N ILE A 67 0.83 4.32 8.17
CA ILE A 67 2.22 4.80 8.02
C ILE A 67 3.14 3.62 7.71
N ARG A 68 3.01 2.51 8.44
CA ARG A 68 3.82 1.30 8.23
C ARG A 68 3.63 0.70 6.84
N ILE A 69 2.37 0.61 6.37
CA ILE A 69 2.05 0.14 5.01
C ILE A 69 2.63 1.09 3.98
N GLN A 70 2.50 2.39 4.20
CA GLN A 70 3.03 3.41 3.32
C GLN A 70 4.54 3.29 3.15
N GLU A 71 5.30 3.18 4.23
CA GLU A 71 6.75 3.01 4.21
C GLU A 71 7.14 1.78 3.39
N SER A 72 6.53 0.61 3.68
CA SER A 72 6.82 -0.63 2.94
C SER A 72 6.46 -0.56 1.45
N THR A 73 5.43 0.20 1.10
CA THR A 73 5.00 0.37 -0.30
C THR A 73 5.90 1.34 -1.06
N ILE A 74 6.35 2.43 -0.42
CA ILE A 74 7.23 3.42 -1.06
C ILE A 74 8.60 2.82 -1.34
N ASP A 75 9.18 2.14 -0.37
CA ASP A 75 10.51 1.52 -0.50
C ASP A 75 10.55 0.44 -1.58
N GLY A 76 9.39 -0.15 -1.89
CA GLY A 76 9.25 -1.17 -2.94
C GLY A 76 9.17 -0.64 -4.37
N PHE A 77 8.95 0.67 -4.59
CA PHE A 77 8.86 1.19 -5.95
C PHE A 77 10.16 0.96 -6.74
N PRO A 78 10.08 0.56 -8.02
CA PRO A 78 11.25 0.24 -8.81
C PRO A 78 12.18 1.45 -8.95
N LYS A 79 13.47 1.22 -8.76
CA LYS A 79 14.49 2.22 -9.09
C LYS A 79 14.65 2.27 -10.60
N ILE A 80 14.53 3.46 -11.16
CA ILE A 80 14.73 3.72 -12.57
C ILE A 80 15.99 4.56 -12.78
N TYR A 81 16.63 4.38 -13.92
CA TYR A 81 17.79 5.13 -14.35
C TYR A 81 17.47 5.96 -15.58
N GLU A 82 18.13 7.10 -15.79
CA GLU A 82 17.91 7.99 -16.93
C GLU A 82 17.98 7.29 -18.29
N LYS A 83 18.87 6.31 -18.41
CA LYS A 83 19.06 5.49 -19.63
C LYS A 83 17.98 4.42 -19.84
N ASP A 84 17.08 4.21 -18.90
CA ASP A 84 16.03 3.18 -19.04
C ASP A 84 15.00 3.60 -20.08
N SER A 85 14.79 2.75 -21.10
CA SER A 85 13.76 2.99 -22.11
C SER A 85 12.37 3.05 -21.51
N LEU A 86 11.44 3.77 -22.16
CA LEU A 86 10.03 3.83 -21.75
C LEU A 86 9.44 2.42 -21.56
N THR A 87 9.72 1.50 -22.50
CA THR A 87 9.24 0.11 -22.41
C THR A 87 9.78 -0.60 -21.18
N LYS A 88 11.05 -0.41 -20.82
CA LYS A 88 11.63 -0.99 -19.61
C LYS A 88 10.96 -0.43 -18.35
N ARG A 89 10.76 0.88 -18.28
CA ARG A 89 10.11 1.56 -17.14
C ARG A 89 8.66 1.11 -16.98
N MET A 90 7.89 0.98 -18.07
CA MET A 90 6.53 0.43 -18.05
C MET A 90 6.50 -0.99 -17.50
N ASN A 91 7.38 -1.88 -17.98
CA ASN A 91 7.42 -3.26 -17.51
C ASN A 91 7.79 -3.37 -16.02
N LEU A 92 8.78 -2.61 -15.56
CA LEU A 92 9.18 -2.60 -14.15
C LEU A 92 8.03 -2.11 -13.25
N LEU A 93 7.37 -1.01 -13.63
CA LEU A 93 6.25 -0.46 -12.88
C LEU A 93 5.07 -1.42 -12.82
N ILE A 94 4.65 -1.97 -13.97
CA ILE A 94 3.51 -2.90 -14.06
C ILE A 94 3.80 -4.15 -13.24
N SER A 95 5.01 -4.72 -13.34
CA SER A 95 5.37 -5.90 -12.57
C SER A 95 5.27 -5.62 -11.08
N TYR A 96 5.88 -4.54 -10.62
CA TYR A 96 5.83 -4.12 -9.22
C TYR A 96 4.38 -3.94 -8.73
N LEU A 97 3.57 -3.17 -9.46
CA LEU A 97 2.18 -2.88 -9.05
C LEU A 97 1.34 -4.16 -8.95
N CYS A 98 1.39 -5.01 -9.98
CA CYS A 98 0.62 -6.24 -9.99
C CYS A 98 1.04 -7.20 -8.87
N ASP A 99 2.34 -7.33 -8.61
CA ASP A 99 2.84 -8.21 -7.56
C ASP A 99 2.49 -7.65 -6.17
N MET A 100 2.66 -6.35 -5.96
CA MET A 100 2.28 -5.65 -4.74
C MET A 100 0.78 -5.76 -4.45
N TYR A 101 -0.08 -5.58 -5.46
CA TYR A 101 -1.53 -5.73 -5.32
C TYR A 101 -1.93 -7.18 -5.02
N SER A 102 -1.30 -8.15 -5.68
CA SER A 102 -1.58 -9.57 -5.47
C SER A 102 -1.21 -10.03 -4.06
N ILE A 103 -0.04 -9.63 -3.57
CA ILE A 103 0.46 -10.00 -2.24
C ILE A 103 -0.37 -9.34 -1.14
N ASN A 104 -0.78 -8.09 -1.33
CA ASN A 104 -1.43 -7.30 -0.29
C ASN A 104 -2.95 -7.14 -0.50
N LYS A 105 -3.57 -7.94 -1.37
CA LYS A 105 -4.99 -7.78 -1.74
C LYS A 105 -5.93 -7.74 -0.54
N GLU A 106 -5.73 -8.62 0.44
CA GLU A 106 -6.59 -8.71 1.63
C GLU A 106 -6.45 -7.47 2.50
N LEU A 107 -5.24 -6.93 2.63
CA LEU A 107 -4.99 -5.68 3.33
C LEU A 107 -5.66 -4.47 2.64
N PHE A 108 -5.64 -4.43 1.31
CA PHE A 108 -6.38 -3.41 0.55
C PHE A 108 -7.90 -3.56 0.72
N TYR A 109 -8.43 -4.78 0.76
CA TYR A 109 -9.84 -5.03 1.06
C TYR A 109 -10.20 -4.59 2.47
N TRP A 110 -9.38 -4.95 3.45
CA TRP A 110 -9.58 -4.51 4.83
C TRP A 110 -9.58 -2.97 4.95
N THR A 111 -8.64 -2.30 4.29
CA THR A 111 -8.59 -0.83 4.23
C THR A 111 -9.87 -0.27 3.60
N ALA A 112 -10.33 -0.83 2.48
CA ALA A 112 -11.54 -0.38 1.80
C ALA A 112 -12.81 -0.50 2.67
N ILE A 113 -12.92 -1.55 3.49
CA ILE A 113 -14.03 -1.72 4.45
C ILE A 113 -13.97 -0.64 5.55
N ASN A 114 -12.78 -0.34 6.05
CA ASN A 114 -12.61 0.60 7.16
C ASN A 114 -12.64 2.08 6.72
N ILE A 115 -12.48 2.38 5.44
CA ILE A 115 -12.44 3.75 4.90
C ILE A 115 -13.75 4.51 5.15
N VAL A 116 -14.87 3.80 5.14
CA VAL A 116 -16.21 4.39 5.38
C VAL A 116 -16.56 4.49 6.86
N GLN A 117 -15.77 3.88 7.73
CA GLN A 117 -16.03 3.80 9.18
C GLN A 117 -15.14 4.76 9.99
N SER A 118 -14.07 5.29 9.40
CA SER A 118 -13.10 6.14 10.09
C SER A 118 -12.62 7.26 9.19
N GLU A 119 -12.84 8.51 9.61
CA GLU A 119 -12.32 9.70 8.94
C GLU A 119 -10.77 9.67 8.85
N GLN A 120 -10.10 9.12 9.85
CA GLN A 120 -8.65 8.99 9.86
C GLN A 120 -8.17 8.02 8.77
N VAL A 121 -8.87 6.88 8.60
CA VAL A 121 -8.55 5.90 7.53
C VAL A 121 -8.80 6.54 6.17
N TYR A 122 -9.88 7.28 6.00
CA TYR A 122 -10.17 8.04 4.77
C TYR A 122 -9.05 9.02 4.43
N LYS A 123 -8.66 9.88 5.38
CA LYS A 123 -7.56 10.85 5.18
C LYS A 123 -6.24 10.16 4.79
N ASN A 124 -5.93 9.05 5.46
CA ASN A 124 -4.72 8.29 5.18
C ASN A 124 -4.78 7.64 3.78
N ALA A 125 -5.91 7.06 3.40
CA ALA A 125 -6.11 6.48 2.07
C ALA A 125 -5.97 7.52 0.97
N MET A 126 -6.50 8.73 1.16
CA MET A 126 -6.34 9.85 0.23
C MET A 126 -4.87 10.27 0.08
N ASN A 127 -4.11 10.32 1.18
CA ASN A 127 -2.69 10.63 1.14
C ASN A 127 -1.90 9.54 0.40
N MET A 128 -2.21 8.26 0.64
CA MET A 128 -1.62 7.13 -0.08
C MET A 128 -1.91 7.19 -1.56
N HIS A 129 -3.15 7.48 -1.93
CA HIS A 129 -3.55 7.63 -3.33
C HIS A 129 -2.74 8.74 -4.02
N LYS A 130 -2.61 9.91 -3.40
CA LYS A 130 -1.80 11.02 -3.94
C LYS A 130 -0.33 10.62 -4.12
N LEU A 131 0.25 9.95 -3.12
CA LEU A 131 1.64 9.51 -3.15
C LEU A 131 1.88 8.44 -4.20
N HIS A 132 0.97 7.48 -4.33
CA HIS A 132 1.00 6.44 -5.36
C HIS A 132 1.03 7.06 -6.77
N ARG A 133 0.11 7.99 -7.05
CA ARG A 133 0.07 8.75 -8.31
C ARG A 133 1.38 9.50 -8.57
N LYS A 134 1.91 10.19 -7.56
CA LYS A 134 3.20 10.90 -7.65
C LYS A 134 4.35 9.97 -8.03
N ASN A 135 4.41 8.78 -7.43
CA ASN A 135 5.45 7.79 -7.71
C ASN A 135 5.31 7.17 -9.11
N ILE A 136 4.09 6.90 -9.57
CA ILE A 136 3.83 6.46 -10.95
C ILE A 136 4.34 7.51 -11.95
N ILE A 137 3.98 8.79 -11.75
CA ILE A 137 4.39 9.89 -12.63
C ILE A 137 5.92 10.09 -12.58
N LYS A 138 6.58 9.82 -11.44
CA LYS A 138 8.04 9.86 -11.35
C LYS A 138 8.70 8.80 -12.24
N ILE A 139 8.10 7.61 -12.34
CA ILE A 139 8.61 6.51 -13.18
C ILE A 139 8.25 6.72 -14.65
N LEU A 140 7.08 7.26 -14.92
CA LEU A 140 6.55 7.54 -16.26
C LEU A 140 6.23 9.03 -16.42
N PRO A 141 7.24 9.91 -16.49
CA PRO A 141 7.03 11.36 -16.59
C PRO A 141 6.29 11.78 -17.88
N GLU A 142 6.27 10.92 -18.90
CA GLU A 142 5.52 11.10 -20.15
C GLU A 142 4.01 11.30 -19.91
N ILE A 143 3.49 10.83 -18.79
CA ILE A 143 2.08 11.05 -18.40
C ILE A 143 1.77 12.54 -18.31
N LYS A 144 2.71 13.38 -17.85
CA LYS A 144 2.51 14.83 -17.73
C LYS A 144 2.28 15.54 -19.07
N ASN A 145 2.72 14.93 -20.18
CA ASN A 145 2.57 15.48 -21.52
C ASN A 145 1.22 15.16 -22.15
N LYS A 146 0.34 14.47 -21.42
CA LYS A 146 -1.00 14.09 -21.85
C LYS A 146 -2.03 15.10 -21.33
N ASP A 147 -3.20 15.18 -21.98
CA ASP A 147 -4.32 15.94 -21.43
C ASP A 147 -4.82 15.31 -20.12
N GLU A 148 -5.58 16.07 -19.35
CA GLU A 148 -6.07 15.65 -18.05
C GLU A 148 -6.86 14.33 -18.09
N ARG A 149 -7.69 14.14 -19.12
CA ARG A 149 -8.51 12.92 -19.30
C ARG A 149 -7.62 11.69 -19.53
N GLU A 150 -6.61 11.81 -20.38
CA GLU A 150 -5.63 10.74 -20.62
C GLU A 150 -4.80 10.45 -19.36
N GLN A 151 -4.37 11.50 -18.62
CA GLN A 151 -3.66 11.33 -17.35
C GLN A 151 -4.49 10.52 -16.35
N GLU A 152 -5.76 10.91 -16.16
CA GLU A 152 -6.67 10.21 -15.24
C GLU A 152 -6.93 8.77 -15.68
N ALA A 153 -7.14 8.52 -16.97
CA ALA A 153 -7.33 7.17 -17.51
C ALA A 153 -6.10 6.29 -17.25
N ILE A 154 -4.90 6.79 -17.54
CA ILE A 154 -3.63 6.05 -17.30
C ILE A 154 -3.45 5.74 -15.82
N LEU A 155 -3.68 6.72 -14.95
CA LEU A 155 -3.50 6.54 -13.50
C LEU A 155 -4.57 5.62 -12.91
N HIS A 156 -5.78 5.62 -13.49
CA HIS A 156 -6.85 4.71 -13.06
C HIS A 156 -6.55 3.26 -13.43
N ILE A 157 -6.10 2.96 -14.64
CA ILE A 157 -5.75 1.57 -15.04
C ILE A 157 -4.57 1.02 -14.22
N LEU A 158 -3.69 1.86 -13.68
CA LEU A 158 -2.59 1.48 -12.80
C LEU A 158 -2.98 1.40 -11.32
N SER A 159 -4.27 1.53 -10.99
CA SER A 159 -4.78 1.49 -9.62
C SER A 159 -5.09 0.07 -9.14
N PHE A 160 -5.14 -0.11 -7.81
CA PHE A 160 -5.66 -1.35 -7.19
C PHE A 160 -7.09 -1.67 -7.64
N GLY A 161 -7.94 -0.64 -7.82
CA GLY A 161 -9.33 -0.84 -8.26
C GLY A 161 -9.43 -1.54 -9.61
N PHE A 162 -8.62 -1.12 -10.58
CA PHE A 162 -8.55 -1.78 -11.88
C PHE A 162 -8.02 -3.21 -11.77
N TRP A 163 -6.90 -3.42 -11.09
CA TRP A 163 -6.33 -4.73 -10.85
C TRP A 163 -7.34 -5.67 -10.18
N ARG A 164 -8.04 -5.20 -9.15
CA ARG A 164 -9.09 -5.94 -8.45
C ARG A 164 -10.20 -6.39 -9.41
N ASN A 165 -10.70 -5.48 -10.25
CA ASN A 165 -11.76 -5.79 -11.19
C ASN A 165 -11.32 -6.88 -12.18
N MET A 166 -10.11 -6.79 -12.70
CA MET A 166 -9.56 -7.83 -13.59
C MET A 166 -9.39 -9.17 -12.86
N SER A 167 -8.82 -9.16 -11.67
CA SER A 167 -8.56 -10.37 -10.89
C SER A 167 -9.84 -11.03 -10.36
N PHE A 168 -10.74 -10.24 -9.75
CA PHE A 168 -11.91 -10.77 -9.05
C PHE A 168 -13.09 -11.05 -9.98
N PHE A 169 -13.49 -10.07 -10.79
CA PHE A 169 -14.67 -10.20 -11.65
C PHE A 169 -14.35 -10.88 -12.99
N SER A 170 -13.28 -10.46 -13.66
CA SER A 170 -12.86 -11.00 -14.94
C SER A 170 -12.03 -12.29 -14.83
N LYS A 171 -11.72 -12.75 -13.60
CA LYS A 171 -10.96 -13.97 -13.29
C LYS A 171 -9.60 -14.05 -13.98
N LYS A 172 -9.00 -12.89 -14.30
CA LYS A 172 -7.69 -12.81 -14.94
C LYS A 172 -6.56 -13.14 -13.96
N LYS A 173 -5.59 -13.93 -14.42
CA LYS A 173 -4.35 -14.19 -13.68
C LYS A 173 -3.43 -12.97 -13.75
N ASN A 174 -2.53 -12.85 -12.79
CA ASN A 174 -1.62 -11.70 -12.69
C ASN A 174 -0.83 -11.45 -13.98
N LYS A 175 -0.39 -12.50 -14.66
CA LYS A 175 0.29 -12.42 -15.96
C LYS A 175 -0.59 -11.73 -17.03
N GLU A 176 -1.85 -12.17 -17.17
CA GLU A 176 -2.78 -11.59 -18.13
C GLU A 176 -3.07 -10.12 -17.82
N ILE A 177 -3.18 -9.76 -16.52
CA ILE A 177 -3.36 -8.35 -16.10
C ILE A 177 -2.14 -7.51 -16.50
N LYS A 178 -0.92 -8.02 -16.30
CA LYS A 178 0.32 -7.36 -16.74
C LYS A 178 0.31 -7.09 -18.25
N ASP A 179 -0.09 -8.06 -19.04
CA ASP A 179 -0.18 -7.94 -20.51
C ASP A 179 -1.22 -6.88 -20.93
N ILE A 180 -2.40 -6.87 -20.28
CA ILE A 180 -3.46 -5.87 -20.52
C ILE A 180 -2.95 -4.45 -20.18
N LEU A 181 -2.30 -4.29 -19.04
CA LEU A 181 -1.75 -3.00 -18.63
C LEU A 181 -0.67 -2.50 -19.60
N LEU A 182 0.23 -3.39 -20.01
CA LEU A 182 1.29 -3.04 -20.98
C LEU A 182 0.71 -2.62 -22.33
N PHE A 183 -0.30 -3.34 -22.81
CA PHE A 183 -1.02 -2.98 -24.05
C PHE A 183 -1.62 -1.57 -23.95
N ASN A 184 -2.33 -1.27 -22.87
CA ASN A 184 -2.94 0.04 -22.66
C ASN A 184 -1.89 1.16 -22.54
N LEU A 185 -0.83 0.97 -21.73
CA LEU A 185 0.22 1.97 -21.59
C LEU A 185 0.94 2.24 -22.92
N LYS A 186 1.21 1.20 -23.72
CA LYS A 186 1.79 1.38 -25.05
C LYS A 186 0.90 2.21 -25.97
N LYS A 187 -0.42 2.03 -25.87
CA LYS A 187 -1.38 2.81 -26.68
C LYS A 187 -1.39 4.29 -26.29
N HIS A 188 -1.32 4.59 -24.98
CA HIS A 188 -1.39 5.96 -24.48
C HIS A 188 -0.04 6.69 -24.49
N LEU A 189 1.08 6.01 -24.22
CA LEU A 189 2.38 6.64 -24.01
C LEU A 189 3.34 6.56 -25.21
N LYS A 190 3.03 5.79 -26.26
CA LYS A 190 3.83 5.88 -27.49
C LYS A 190 3.65 7.26 -28.08
N THR A 191 4.74 7.99 -28.24
CA THR A 191 4.83 9.13 -29.16
C THR A 191 4.50 8.65 -30.56
N ARG A 192 3.59 9.34 -31.21
CA ARG A 192 3.36 9.21 -32.66
C ARG A 192 4.65 9.48 -33.41
#